data_4c0ab5eba2280a0c5ec295b1e903775f
#
_entry.id   4c0ab5eba2280a0c5ec295b1e903775f
#
_cell.length_a   1.000
_cell.length_b   1.000
_cell.length_c   1.000
_cell.angle_alpha   90.00
_cell.angle_beta   90.00
_cell.angle_gamma   90.00
#
_symmetry.space_group_name_H-M   'P 1'
#
loop_
_entity.id
_entity.type
_entity.pdbx_description
1 polymer ?
#
loop_
_entity_poly.entity_id
_entity_poly.type
_entity_poly.pdbx_seq_one_letter_code
_entity_poly.pdbx_strand_id
1 'polypeptide(L)'
;MAKGRTEIAELGEFGLIDHLTAKFQNKNKSTICGVGDDAAAIEASKDKAVVVSTDAMLEGVDFDLTYFPPKHLGYKVVTKGISDVVAMNAVPEQITLSLGISSKLSVEFLDDFYEGVEFACKEAGVDLVGGDTSASVTGFVINITAVGRAKKSEISYRSGAKEHDLICLTGNLGASYMGLRLLERERRVLQGLGDAVTPKFEGYEYLLERYLKPRARYDMVESLRKEGIVPTSMIDITDGLASEVLQICKSSKCGARIYLERMPLAKQTTALAEEMNIDPVIAALNGGEDYELLFTVPLELREKIVNLGCIDIIGHITAESTGAALVTPDGSTIALQAQGFTPKTAKTE
;
A
#
# COMPACT_ATOMS: atom_id res chain seq x y z
N MET A 1 33.42 -0.73 26.53
CA MET A 1 33.43 -0.66 25.06
C MET A 1 32.16 0.06 24.64
N ALA A 2 32.26 1.20 23.98
CA ALA A 2 31.09 1.87 23.41
C ALA A 2 30.41 0.90 22.43
N LYS A 3 29.12 0.62 22.61
CA LYS A 3 28.31 -0.11 21.59
C LYS A 3 28.42 0.70 20.29
N GLY A 4 28.90 0.07 19.22
CA GLY A 4 28.91 0.68 17.89
C GLY A 4 27.51 1.17 17.54
N ARG A 5 27.42 2.29 16.84
CA ARG A 5 26.16 2.78 16.28
C ARG A 5 25.74 1.83 15.15
N THR A 6 24.51 1.32 15.20
CA THR A 6 23.89 0.57 14.11
C THR A 6 23.06 1.56 13.28
N GLU A 7 23.30 1.61 11.99
CA GLU A 7 22.54 2.49 11.10
C GLU A 7 21.16 1.85 10.78
N ILE A 8 20.12 2.69 10.68
CA ILE A 8 18.75 2.22 10.39
C ILE A 8 18.70 1.46 9.06
N ALA A 9 19.49 1.89 8.08
CA ALA A 9 19.57 1.25 6.77
C ALA A 9 20.04 -0.22 6.83
N GLU A 10 20.77 -0.64 7.87
CA GLU A 10 21.22 -2.02 8.05
C GLU A 10 20.05 -2.97 8.40
N LEU A 11 19.00 -2.43 9.03
CA LEU A 11 17.80 -3.20 9.43
C LEU A 11 16.69 -3.13 8.38
N GLY A 12 16.63 -2.03 7.62
CA GLY A 12 15.48 -1.68 6.81
C GLY A 12 14.23 -1.39 7.66
N GLU A 13 13.10 -1.10 7.04
CA GLU A 13 11.87 -0.72 7.74
C GLU A 13 11.34 -1.84 8.62
N PHE A 14 11.03 -3.00 8.05
CA PHE A 14 10.46 -4.12 8.79
C PHE A 14 11.41 -4.67 9.86
N GLY A 15 12.72 -4.71 9.58
CA GLY A 15 13.71 -5.11 10.57
C GLY A 15 13.82 -4.11 11.73
N LEU A 16 13.63 -2.82 11.48
CA LEU A 16 13.58 -1.80 12.52
C LEU A 16 12.31 -1.96 13.38
N ILE A 17 11.15 -2.17 12.77
CA ILE A 17 9.89 -2.43 13.48
C ILE A 17 10.04 -3.65 14.37
N ASP A 18 10.50 -4.77 13.84
CA ASP A 18 10.74 -6.01 14.60
C ASP A 18 11.68 -5.75 15.79
N HIS A 19 12.78 -5.01 15.57
CA HIS A 19 13.74 -4.67 16.62
C HIS A 19 13.14 -3.82 17.74
N LEU A 20 12.41 -2.77 17.38
CA LEU A 20 11.81 -1.83 18.34
C LEU A 20 10.68 -2.48 19.14
N THR A 21 9.89 -3.35 18.51
CA THR A 21 8.69 -3.94 19.10
C THR A 21 8.93 -5.30 19.78
N ALA A 22 10.11 -5.92 19.60
CA ALA A 22 10.45 -7.23 20.14
C ALA A 22 10.22 -7.40 21.65
N LYS A 23 10.28 -6.32 22.41
CA LYS A 23 10.11 -6.33 23.89
C LYS A 23 8.65 -6.16 24.31
N PHE A 24 7.77 -5.76 23.38
CA PHE A 24 6.36 -5.54 23.69
C PHE A 24 5.60 -6.86 23.62
N GLN A 25 4.92 -7.18 24.72
CA GLN A 25 4.07 -8.35 24.82
C GLN A 25 2.62 -7.92 25.01
N ASN A 26 1.73 -8.50 24.23
CA ASN A 26 0.29 -8.28 24.39
C ASN A 26 -0.15 -8.85 25.72
N LYS A 27 -0.55 -7.99 26.66
CA LYS A 27 -1.02 -8.37 28.02
C LYS A 27 -2.54 -8.48 28.10
N ASN A 28 -3.24 -7.74 27.26
CA ASN A 28 -4.70 -7.74 27.24
C ASN A 28 -5.22 -8.91 26.40
N LYS A 29 -6.12 -9.70 26.98
CA LYS A 29 -6.72 -10.84 26.30
C LYS A 29 -7.56 -10.47 25.09
N SER A 30 -8.03 -9.22 25.01
CA SER A 30 -8.76 -8.68 23.87
C SER A 30 -7.88 -8.39 22.65
N THR A 31 -6.56 -8.34 22.78
CA THR A 31 -5.66 -8.21 21.63
C THR A 31 -5.55 -9.56 20.91
N ILE A 32 -6.16 -9.67 19.73
CA ILE A 32 -6.14 -10.87 18.89
C ILE A 32 -4.84 -10.90 18.07
N CYS A 33 -4.54 -9.79 17.40
CA CYS A 33 -3.31 -9.56 16.65
C CYS A 33 -2.79 -8.16 16.98
N GLY A 34 -1.52 -8.06 17.34
CA GLY A 34 -0.82 -6.78 17.59
C GLY A 34 0.05 -6.40 16.40
N VAL A 35 1.28 -5.91 16.68
CA VAL A 35 2.26 -5.53 15.65
C VAL A 35 2.67 -6.74 14.81
N GLY A 36 2.78 -6.56 13.49
CA GLY A 36 3.31 -7.58 12.56
C GLY A 36 2.36 -7.95 11.42
N ASP A 37 1.20 -7.32 11.34
CA ASP A 37 0.22 -7.44 10.24
C ASP A 37 -0.16 -6.04 9.73
N ASP A 38 -1.00 -5.93 8.69
CA ASP A 38 -1.43 -4.64 8.11
C ASP A 38 -2.16 -3.78 9.14
N ALA A 39 -2.95 -4.40 10.01
CA ALA A 39 -3.61 -3.72 11.10
C ALA A 39 -3.68 -4.57 12.37
N ALA A 40 -3.83 -3.93 13.52
CA ALA A 40 -4.13 -4.62 14.78
C ALA A 40 -5.58 -5.10 14.80
N ALA A 41 -5.82 -6.29 15.36
CA ALA A 41 -7.15 -6.83 15.56
C ALA A 41 -7.46 -6.95 17.08
N ILE A 42 -8.56 -6.34 17.51
CA ILE A 42 -8.98 -6.26 18.91
C ILE A 42 -10.37 -6.87 19.05
N GLU A 43 -10.57 -7.72 20.04
CA GLU A 43 -11.86 -8.34 20.34
C GLU A 43 -12.91 -7.30 20.74
N ALA A 44 -13.99 -7.19 19.96
CA ALA A 44 -15.12 -6.33 20.27
C ALA A 44 -16.28 -7.12 20.93
N SER A 45 -16.47 -8.39 20.53
CA SER A 45 -17.44 -9.31 21.09
C SER A 45 -17.00 -10.76 20.85
N LYS A 46 -17.84 -11.74 21.18
CA LYS A 46 -17.53 -13.17 21.02
C LYS A 46 -17.13 -13.51 19.56
N ASP A 47 -17.79 -12.90 18.57
CA ASP A 47 -17.66 -13.21 17.14
C ASP A 47 -17.11 -12.05 16.29
N LYS A 48 -16.94 -10.84 16.86
CA LYS A 48 -16.51 -9.64 16.13
C LYS A 48 -15.20 -9.08 16.69
N ALA A 49 -14.42 -8.48 15.78
CA ALA A 49 -13.23 -7.72 16.10
C ALA A 49 -13.33 -6.30 15.54
N VAL A 50 -12.66 -5.37 16.20
CA VAL A 50 -12.28 -4.06 15.68
C VAL A 50 -10.88 -4.20 15.09
N VAL A 51 -10.69 -3.67 13.91
CA VAL A 51 -9.42 -3.59 13.20
C VAL A 51 -8.96 -2.14 13.22
N VAL A 52 -7.71 -1.90 13.56
CA VAL A 52 -7.16 -0.53 13.71
C VAL A 52 -5.80 -0.46 13.05
N SER A 53 -5.63 0.50 12.14
CA SER A 53 -4.36 0.87 11.53
C SER A 53 -4.05 2.35 11.74
N THR A 54 -2.79 2.72 11.60
CA THR A 54 -2.36 4.11 11.62
C THR A 54 -1.18 4.32 10.68
N ASP A 55 -1.25 5.40 9.87
CA ASP A 55 -0.27 5.78 8.88
C ASP A 55 0.16 7.23 9.06
N ALA A 56 1.40 7.51 8.71
CA ALA A 56 1.94 8.85 8.61
C ALA A 56 2.28 9.19 7.16
N MET A 57 2.12 10.47 6.79
CA MET A 57 2.59 11.04 5.53
C MET A 57 3.31 12.36 5.80
N LEU A 58 4.51 12.50 5.28
CA LEU A 58 5.39 13.64 5.51
C LEU A 58 5.71 14.34 4.19
N GLU A 59 5.56 15.68 4.19
CA GLU A 59 6.00 16.51 3.06
C GLU A 59 7.48 16.30 2.77
N GLY A 60 7.81 16.10 1.49
CA GLY A 60 9.17 15.83 1.01
C GLY A 60 9.60 14.37 1.10
N VAL A 61 8.78 13.50 1.71
CA VAL A 61 8.99 12.04 1.77
C VAL A 61 7.90 11.33 0.99
N ASP A 62 6.64 11.42 1.44
CA ASP A 62 5.50 10.73 0.84
C ASP A 62 4.80 11.56 -0.25
N PHE A 63 4.93 12.87 -0.19
CA PHE A 63 4.36 13.79 -1.17
C PHE A 63 5.18 15.08 -1.28
N ASP A 64 5.01 15.80 -2.39
CA ASP A 64 5.64 17.10 -2.63
C ASP A 64 4.58 18.10 -3.10
N LEU A 65 4.34 19.13 -2.30
CA LEU A 65 3.31 20.16 -2.56
C LEU A 65 3.56 20.98 -3.84
N THR A 66 4.74 20.86 -4.46
CA THR A 66 5.02 21.54 -5.73
C THR A 66 4.25 20.92 -6.91
N TYR A 67 3.83 19.66 -6.80
CA TYR A 67 3.07 18.98 -7.84
C TYR A 67 1.91 18.12 -7.31
N PHE A 68 1.70 18.05 -6.00
CA PHE A 68 0.61 17.30 -5.42
C PHE A 68 -0.53 18.27 -4.98
N PRO A 69 -1.65 18.33 -5.69
CA PRO A 69 -2.75 19.23 -5.33
C PRO A 69 -3.36 18.85 -3.97
N PRO A 70 -3.70 19.81 -3.09
CA PRO A 70 -4.16 19.53 -1.73
C PRO A 70 -5.41 18.65 -1.69
N LYS A 71 -6.35 18.85 -2.60
CA LYS A 71 -7.57 18.03 -2.69
C LYS A 71 -7.26 16.56 -2.99
N HIS A 72 -6.32 16.29 -3.88
CA HIS A 72 -5.88 14.92 -4.16
C HIS A 72 -5.12 14.32 -2.97
N LEU A 73 -4.33 15.14 -2.27
CA LEU A 73 -3.62 14.69 -1.07
C LEU A 73 -4.61 14.26 0.01
N GLY A 74 -5.66 15.06 0.27
CA GLY A 74 -6.72 14.69 1.21
C GLY A 74 -7.42 13.38 0.84
N TYR A 75 -7.71 13.18 -0.44
CA TYR A 75 -8.26 11.92 -0.93
C TYR A 75 -7.31 10.73 -0.68
N LYS A 76 -6.03 10.88 -1.08
CA LYS A 76 -5.02 9.81 -0.97
C LYS A 76 -4.75 9.42 0.49
N VAL A 77 -4.75 10.39 1.41
CA VAL A 77 -4.58 10.12 2.85
C VAL A 77 -5.66 9.17 3.37
N VAL A 78 -6.94 9.41 3.01
CA VAL A 78 -8.03 8.53 3.41
C VAL A 78 -7.86 7.15 2.79
N THR A 79 -7.52 7.08 1.50
CA THR A 79 -7.26 5.81 0.81
C THR A 79 -6.17 5.01 1.52
N LYS A 80 -5.03 5.64 1.84
CA LYS A 80 -3.91 5.00 2.54
C LYS A 80 -4.37 4.40 3.87
N GLY A 81 -4.99 5.20 4.72
CA GLY A 81 -5.39 4.73 6.05
C GLY A 81 -6.44 3.61 6.04
N ILE A 82 -7.40 3.62 5.09
CA ILE A 82 -8.40 2.56 5.03
C ILE A 82 -7.91 1.31 4.31
N SER A 83 -6.84 1.39 3.53
CA SER A 83 -6.30 0.26 2.75
C SER A 83 -5.84 -0.89 3.64
N ASP A 84 -5.13 -0.62 4.73
CA ASP A 84 -4.72 -1.64 5.71
C ASP A 84 -5.92 -2.36 6.34
N VAL A 85 -6.97 -1.60 6.67
CA VAL A 85 -8.21 -2.19 7.21
C VAL A 85 -8.85 -3.12 6.17
N VAL A 86 -8.85 -2.70 4.91
CA VAL A 86 -9.34 -3.50 3.77
C VAL A 86 -8.47 -4.74 3.56
N ALA A 87 -7.13 -4.62 3.68
CA ALA A 87 -6.18 -5.72 3.60
C ALA A 87 -6.39 -6.79 4.68
N MET A 88 -7.01 -6.43 5.81
CA MET A 88 -7.43 -7.40 6.84
C MET A 88 -8.82 -8.02 6.55
N ASN A 89 -9.36 -7.86 5.35
CA ASN A 89 -10.72 -8.28 4.97
C ASN A 89 -11.82 -7.69 5.88
N ALA A 90 -11.56 -6.50 6.41
CA ALA A 90 -12.48 -5.76 7.28
C ALA A 90 -13.18 -4.62 6.52
N VAL A 91 -14.26 -4.12 7.08
CA VAL A 91 -14.99 -2.96 6.55
C VAL A 91 -14.51 -1.73 7.32
N PRO A 92 -13.90 -0.74 6.66
CA PRO A 92 -13.56 0.53 7.31
C PRO A 92 -14.84 1.29 7.66
N GLU A 93 -14.87 1.93 8.82
CA GLU A 93 -16.06 2.66 9.32
C GLU A 93 -15.71 4.07 9.78
N GLN A 94 -14.59 4.27 10.46
CA GLN A 94 -14.21 5.58 11.00
C GLN A 94 -12.74 5.88 10.73
N ILE A 95 -12.42 7.18 10.65
CA ILE A 95 -11.05 7.70 10.66
C ILE A 95 -10.88 8.84 11.65
N THR A 96 -9.64 9.06 12.08
CA THR A 96 -9.18 10.31 12.70
C THR A 96 -7.98 10.85 11.95
N LEU A 97 -7.83 12.20 11.91
CA LEU A 97 -6.71 12.88 11.26
C LEU A 97 -5.98 13.77 12.27
N SER A 98 -4.67 13.58 12.41
CA SER A 98 -3.81 14.50 13.17
C SER A 98 -2.87 15.23 12.20
N LEU A 99 -2.85 16.55 12.28
CA LEU A 99 -2.13 17.41 11.33
C LEU A 99 -1.05 18.24 12.03
N GLY A 100 0.16 18.21 11.49
CA GLY A 100 1.21 19.18 11.78
C GLY A 100 1.26 20.23 10.67
N ILE A 101 0.84 21.47 10.97
CA ILE A 101 0.62 22.50 9.98
C ILE A 101 1.76 23.52 9.99
N SER A 102 2.44 23.68 8.85
CA SER A 102 3.45 24.71 8.66
C SER A 102 2.78 26.09 8.50
N SER A 103 3.40 27.12 9.06
CA SER A 103 2.97 28.52 8.90
C SER A 103 3.00 29.03 7.45
N LYS A 104 3.51 28.24 6.51
CA LYS A 104 3.50 28.54 5.06
C LYS A 104 2.17 28.19 4.40
N LEU A 105 1.35 27.35 5.05
CA LEU A 105 0.05 26.93 4.52
C LEU A 105 -1.04 27.93 4.89
N SER A 106 -2.01 28.12 4.00
CA SER A 106 -3.18 28.97 4.22
C SER A 106 -4.39 28.14 4.63
N VAL A 107 -5.45 28.82 5.08
CA VAL A 107 -6.74 28.18 5.38
C VAL A 107 -7.33 27.58 4.11
N GLU A 108 -7.25 28.28 2.99
CA GLU A 108 -7.78 27.83 1.68
C GLU A 108 -7.09 26.52 1.23
N PHE A 109 -5.79 26.39 1.49
CA PHE A 109 -5.07 25.11 1.24
C PHE A 109 -5.66 23.98 2.07
N LEU A 110 -5.95 24.22 3.34
CA LEU A 110 -6.54 23.22 4.24
C LEU A 110 -8.00 22.92 3.86
N ASP A 111 -8.75 23.92 3.41
CA ASP A 111 -10.11 23.74 2.90
C ASP A 111 -10.12 22.80 1.68
N ASP A 112 -9.23 23.02 0.71
CA ASP A 112 -9.05 22.13 -0.44
C ASP A 112 -8.65 20.70 -0.01
N PHE A 113 -7.72 20.60 0.95
CA PHE A 113 -7.32 19.32 1.49
C PHE A 113 -8.50 18.56 2.12
N TYR A 114 -9.28 19.25 2.97
CA TYR A 114 -10.45 18.65 3.62
C TYR A 114 -11.59 18.34 2.63
N GLU A 115 -11.73 19.11 1.55
CA GLU A 115 -12.66 18.74 0.47
C GLU A 115 -12.29 17.38 -0.15
N GLY A 116 -11.00 17.10 -0.31
CA GLY A 116 -10.51 15.78 -0.73
C GLY A 116 -10.81 14.66 0.29
N VAL A 117 -10.59 14.94 1.57
CA VAL A 117 -10.93 14.02 2.68
C VAL A 117 -12.43 13.72 2.67
N GLU A 118 -13.27 14.75 2.60
CA GLU A 118 -14.74 14.59 2.58
C GLU A 118 -15.19 13.73 1.40
N PHE A 119 -14.62 13.98 0.22
CA PHE A 119 -14.96 13.22 -0.99
C PHE A 119 -14.61 11.73 -0.83
N ALA A 120 -13.40 11.42 -0.35
CA ALA A 120 -12.98 10.04 -0.11
C ALA A 120 -13.81 9.35 0.97
N CYS A 121 -14.12 10.04 2.06
CA CYS A 121 -14.98 9.54 3.13
C CYS A 121 -16.38 9.19 2.61
N LYS A 122 -16.98 10.05 1.78
CA LYS A 122 -18.29 9.79 1.16
C LYS A 122 -18.26 8.59 0.23
N GLU A 123 -17.21 8.46 -0.59
CA GLU A 123 -17.06 7.37 -1.54
C GLU A 123 -16.88 6.02 -0.83
N ALA A 124 -16.09 6.00 0.25
CA ALA A 124 -15.82 4.78 1.03
C ALA A 124 -16.88 4.48 2.13
N GLY A 125 -17.80 5.40 2.38
CA GLY A 125 -18.79 5.25 3.48
C GLY A 125 -18.17 5.31 4.87
N VAL A 126 -17.14 6.15 5.06
CA VAL A 126 -16.34 6.25 6.28
C VAL A 126 -16.57 7.61 6.95
N ASP A 127 -16.67 7.64 8.28
CA ASP A 127 -16.87 8.86 9.06
C ASP A 127 -15.53 9.42 9.58
N LEU A 128 -15.30 10.73 9.38
CA LEU A 128 -14.26 11.45 10.12
C LEU A 128 -14.81 11.77 11.53
N VAL A 129 -14.25 11.14 12.57
CA VAL A 129 -14.78 11.22 13.93
C VAL A 129 -13.91 12.01 14.90
N GLY A 130 -12.74 12.48 14.46
CA GLY A 130 -11.85 13.27 15.30
C GLY A 130 -10.50 13.52 14.70
N GLY A 131 -9.60 14.07 15.50
CA GLY A 131 -8.24 14.39 15.09
C GLY A 131 -7.57 15.34 16.06
N ASP A 132 -6.39 15.82 15.65
CA ASP A 132 -5.61 16.83 16.37
C ASP A 132 -4.95 17.78 15.40
N THR A 133 -4.61 18.98 15.86
CA THR A 133 -3.92 19.98 15.04
C THR A 133 -2.80 20.66 15.84
N SER A 134 -1.59 20.58 15.31
CA SER A 134 -0.39 21.15 15.94
C SER A 134 0.42 21.95 14.92
N ALA A 135 1.28 22.85 15.40
CA ALA A 135 2.23 23.53 14.53
C ALA A 135 3.37 22.61 14.10
N SER A 136 3.82 22.76 12.85
CA SER A 136 4.99 22.07 12.31
C SER A 136 6.02 23.07 11.79
N VAL A 137 7.30 22.84 12.08
CA VAL A 137 8.43 23.63 11.53
C VAL A 137 9.08 22.97 10.31
N THR A 138 8.76 21.71 10.04
CA THR A 138 9.42 20.89 9.00
C THR A 138 8.59 20.71 7.72
N GLY A 139 7.35 21.22 7.67
CA GLY A 139 6.43 21.05 6.55
C GLY A 139 5.06 20.54 6.99
N PHE A 140 4.27 20.05 6.05
CA PHE A 140 2.96 19.47 6.32
C PHE A 140 3.15 18.01 6.73
N VAL A 141 2.64 17.66 7.90
CA VAL A 141 2.67 16.29 8.46
C VAL A 141 1.23 15.84 8.65
N ILE A 142 0.92 14.65 8.21
CA ILE A 142 -0.41 14.06 8.31
C ILE A 142 -0.27 12.70 8.97
N ASN A 143 -1.10 12.44 9.97
CA ASN A 143 -1.28 11.11 10.53
C ASN A 143 -2.76 10.75 10.44
N ILE A 144 -3.05 9.56 9.90
CA ILE A 144 -4.39 9.01 9.84
C ILE A 144 -4.48 7.76 10.68
N THR A 145 -5.55 7.60 11.44
CA THR A 145 -5.90 6.33 12.07
C THR A 145 -7.23 5.87 11.51
N ALA A 146 -7.28 4.66 10.99
CA ALA A 146 -8.49 4.04 10.47
C ALA A 146 -8.97 2.93 11.41
N VAL A 147 -10.28 2.85 11.57
CA VAL A 147 -10.97 1.85 12.38
C VAL A 147 -12.00 1.14 11.52
N GLY A 148 -11.98 -0.18 11.56
CA GLY A 148 -12.94 -1.01 10.84
C GLY A 148 -13.42 -2.19 11.69
N ARG A 149 -14.29 -2.99 11.10
CA ARG A 149 -14.87 -4.18 11.76
C ARG A 149 -14.93 -5.37 10.83
N ALA A 150 -14.74 -6.56 11.44
CA ALA A 150 -14.94 -7.83 10.77
C ALA A 150 -15.48 -8.88 11.76
N LYS A 151 -16.07 -9.95 11.22
CA LYS A 151 -16.21 -11.17 12.02
C LYS A 151 -14.83 -11.80 12.18
N LYS A 152 -14.51 -12.33 13.35
CA LYS A 152 -13.22 -12.97 13.64
C LYS A 152 -12.88 -14.10 12.65
N SER A 153 -13.90 -14.81 12.16
CA SER A 153 -13.76 -15.88 11.17
C SER A 153 -13.55 -15.39 9.72
N GLU A 154 -13.71 -14.09 9.46
CA GLU A 154 -13.56 -13.49 8.13
C GLU A 154 -12.29 -12.63 8.01
N ILE A 155 -11.57 -12.38 9.12
CA ILE A 155 -10.32 -11.64 9.08
C ILE A 155 -9.27 -12.45 8.32
N SER A 156 -8.63 -11.82 7.34
CA SER A 156 -7.44 -12.32 6.68
C SER A 156 -6.21 -11.63 7.24
N TYR A 157 -5.14 -12.37 7.40
CA TYR A 157 -3.86 -11.90 7.92
C TYR A 157 -2.78 -12.10 6.84
N ARG A 158 -1.62 -11.49 6.98
CA ARG A 158 -0.44 -11.81 6.18
C ARG A 158 -0.04 -13.28 6.34
N SER A 159 -0.32 -13.85 7.50
CA SER A 159 -0.11 -15.28 7.80
C SER A 159 -1.31 -16.11 7.41
N GLY A 160 -1.07 -17.38 7.03
CA GLY A 160 -2.13 -18.36 6.76
C GLY A 160 -2.14 -18.91 5.35
N ALA A 161 -1.28 -18.41 4.44
CA ALA A 161 -1.06 -19.00 3.13
C ALA A 161 -0.53 -20.43 3.26
N LYS A 162 -1.02 -21.32 2.41
CA LYS A 162 -0.68 -22.75 2.40
C LYS A 162 -0.09 -23.16 1.07
N GLU A 163 0.75 -24.18 1.09
CA GLU A 163 1.30 -24.77 -0.14
C GLU A 163 0.17 -25.15 -1.10
N HIS A 164 0.35 -24.79 -2.38
CA HIS A 164 -0.61 -24.89 -3.49
C HIS A 164 -1.75 -23.84 -3.49
N ASP A 165 -1.84 -22.94 -2.52
CA ASP A 165 -2.76 -21.82 -2.65
C ASP A 165 -2.42 -20.98 -3.89
N LEU A 166 -3.45 -20.50 -4.57
CA LEU A 166 -3.30 -19.55 -5.66
C LEU A 166 -2.96 -18.17 -5.10
N ILE A 167 -2.05 -17.46 -5.76
CA ILE A 167 -1.75 -16.06 -5.49
C ILE A 167 -2.57 -15.22 -6.44
N CYS A 168 -3.44 -14.39 -5.88
CA CYS A 168 -4.41 -13.57 -6.57
C CYS A 168 -4.09 -12.08 -6.37
N LEU A 169 -4.31 -11.27 -7.40
CA LEU A 169 -4.07 -9.84 -7.39
C LEU A 169 -5.27 -9.10 -8.00
N THR A 170 -5.64 -7.99 -7.40
CA THR A 170 -6.63 -7.06 -7.98
C THR A 170 -5.94 -6.01 -8.85
N GLY A 171 -6.65 -5.49 -9.86
CA GLY A 171 -6.21 -4.35 -10.66
C GLY A 171 -4.87 -4.51 -11.40
N ASN A 172 -4.11 -3.42 -11.49
CA ASN A 172 -2.85 -3.33 -12.22
C ASN A 172 -1.75 -2.73 -11.35
N LEU A 173 -0.51 -3.09 -11.63
CA LEU A 173 0.66 -2.67 -10.85
C LEU A 173 1.53 -1.66 -11.59
N GLY A 174 2.28 -0.87 -10.79
CA GLY A 174 3.30 0.06 -11.26
C GLY A 174 2.76 1.36 -11.87
N ALA A 175 1.44 1.50 -12.01
CA ALA A 175 0.82 2.69 -12.59
C ALA A 175 0.99 3.92 -11.68
N SER A 176 0.85 3.74 -10.37
CA SER A 176 1.08 4.80 -9.39
C SER A 176 2.52 5.30 -9.45
N TYR A 177 3.50 4.40 -9.45
CA TYR A 177 4.92 4.75 -9.58
C TYR A 177 5.20 5.52 -10.87
N MET A 178 4.66 5.08 -12.02
CA MET A 178 4.86 5.78 -13.28
C MET A 178 4.20 7.16 -13.28
N GLY A 179 3.05 7.33 -12.60
CA GLY A 179 2.43 8.63 -12.37
C GLY A 179 3.32 9.58 -11.55
N LEU A 180 3.95 9.08 -10.48
CA LEU A 180 4.95 9.83 -9.70
C LEU A 180 6.13 10.26 -10.59
N ARG A 181 6.71 9.32 -11.37
CA ARG A 181 7.86 9.59 -12.25
C ARG A 181 7.53 10.64 -13.30
N LEU A 182 6.29 10.63 -13.81
CA LEU A 182 5.80 11.67 -14.73
C LEU A 182 5.80 13.05 -14.06
N LEU A 183 5.21 13.18 -12.89
CA LEU A 183 5.15 14.45 -12.15
C LEU A 183 6.53 14.97 -11.79
N GLU A 184 7.43 14.10 -11.34
CA GLU A 184 8.83 14.46 -11.06
C GLU A 184 9.57 14.93 -12.32
N ARG A 185 9.33 14.30 -13.49
CA ARG A 185 9.89 14.72 -14.77
C ARG A 185 9.41 16.12 -15.15
N GLU A 186 8.12 16.35 -15.14
CA GLU A 186 7.53 17.64 -15.49
C GLU A 186 8.01 18.74 -14.53
N ARG A 187 8.07 18.47 -13.23
CA ARG A 187 8.65 19.40 -12.24
C ARG A 187 10.08 19.81 -12.62
N ARG A 188 10.95 18.86 -12.99
CA ARG A 188 12.34 19.16 -13.35
C ARG A 188 12.43 20.03 -14.62
N VAL A 189 11.58 19.74 -15.60
CA VAL A 189 11.52 20.52 -16.85
C VAL A 189 11.07 21.95 -16.56
N LEU A 190 10.07 22.13 -15.72
CA LEU A 190 9.50 23.44 -15.41
C LEU A 190 10.40 24.31 -14.53
N GLN A 191 11.21 23.72 -13.64
CA GLN A 191 12.14 24.47 -12.78
C GLN A 191 13.16 25.34 -13.55
N GLY A 192 13.38 25.08 -14.84
CA GLY A 192 14.30 25.85 -15.69
C GLY A 192 13.65 26.85 -16.65
N LEU A 193 12.31 26.87 -16.78
CA LEU A 193 11.61 27.55 -17.89
C LEU A 193 10.71 28.73 -17.48
N GLY A 194 10.55 29.01 -16.18
CA GLY A 194 9.67 30.06 -15.67
C GLY A 194 8.17 29.76 -15.91
N ASP A 195 7.29 30.67 -15.48
CA ASP A 195 5.82 30.50 -15.45
C ASP A 195 5.13 30.39 -16.82
N ALA A 196 5.87 30.44 -17.91
CA ALA A 196 5.34 30.46 -19.28
C ALA A 196 5.03 29.07 -19.86
N VAL A 197 5.44 28.00 -19.19
CA VAL A 197 5.28 26.62 -19.69
C VAL A 197 4.35 25.85 -18.77
N THR A 198 3.26 25.35 -19.33
CA THR A 198 2.34 24.44 -18.63
C THR A 198 2.73 22.97 -18.86
N PRO A 199 2.67 22.11 -17.84
CA PRO A 199 2.96 20.68 -18.03
C PRO A 199 1.95 20.05 -18.98
N LYS A 200 2.41 19.10 -19.78
CA LYS A 200 1.58 18.35 -20.74
C LYS A 200 1.19 17.02 -20.12
N PHE A 201 -0.05 16.89 -19.72
CA PHE A 201 -0.60 15.68 -19.11
C PHE A 201 -1.61 14.93 -20.01
N GLU A 202 -1.86 15.45 -21.23
CA GLU A 202 -2.75 14.79 -22.19
C GLU A 202 -2.23 13.40 -22.57
N GLY A 203 -3.10 12.40 -22.39
CA GLY A 203 -2.78 10.98 -22.61
C GLY A 203 -2.18 10.24 -21.40
N TYR A 204 -1.93 10.94 -20.29
CA TYR A 204 -1.39 10.35 -19.06
C TYR A 204 -2.39 10.33 -17.90
N GLU A 205 -3.67 10.64 -18.14
CA GLU A 205 -4.71 10.78 -17.12
C GLU A 205 -4.82 9.55 -16.23
N TYR A 206 -4.73 8.35 -16.82
CA TYR A 206 -4.77 7.09 -16.09
C TYR A 206 -3.64 6.99 -15.03
N LEU A 207 -2.41 7.31 -15.42
CA LEU A 207 -1.24 7.21 -14.53
C LEU A 207 -1.30 8.25 -13.41
N LEU A 208 -1.75 9.48 -13.75
CA LEU A 208 -1.97 10.54 -12.77
C LEU A 208 -3.07 10.19 -11.79
N GLU A 209 -4.19 9.63 -12.29
CA GLU A 209 -5.28 9.16 -11.42
C GLU A 209 -4.78 8.10 -10.45
N ARG A 210 -4.01 7.12 -10.94
CA ARG A 210 -3.47 6.04 -10.10
C ARG A 210 -2.56 6.54 -8.98
N TYR A 211 -1.78 7.59 -9.22
CA TYR A 211 -0.90 8.19 -8.20
C TYR A 211 -1.60 9.20 -7.28
N LEU A 212 -2.37 10.12 -7.87
CA LEU A 212 -2.97 11.24 -7.15
C LEU A 212 -4.30 10.87 -6.47
N LYS A 213 -5.03 9.91 -7.03
CA LYS A 213 -6.36 9.47 -6.57
C LYS A 213 -6.47 7.93 -6.57
N PRO A 214 -5.58 7.21 -5.88
CA PRO A 214 -5.67 5.76 -5.78
C PRO A 214 -6.96 5.33 -5.07
N ARG A 215 -7.33 4.05 -5.21
CA ARG A 215 -8.53 3.49 -4.56
C ARG A 215 -8.15 2.33 -3.68
N ALA A 216 -8.54 2.37 -2.41
CA ALA A 216 -8.57 1.18 -1.57
C ALA A 216 -9.65 0.21 -2.08
N ARG A 217 -9.34 -1.10 -2.08
CA ARG A 217 -10.16 -2.12 -2.75
C ARG A 217 -11.25 -2.71 -1.84
N TYR A 218 -11.98 -1.85 -1.10
CA TYR A 218 -13.14 -2.30 -0.32
C TYR A 218 -14.24 -2.94 -1.18
N ASP A 219 -14.35 -2.56 -2.46
CA ASP A 219 -15.21 -3.18 -3.46
C ASP A 219 -14.90 -4.68 -3.65
N MET A 220 -13.62 -5.05 -3.59
CA MET A 220 -13.19 -6.44 -3.73
C MET A 220 -13.48 -7.25 -2.47
N VAL A 221 -13.28 -6.67 -1.30
CA VAL A 221 -13.65 -7.31 -0.02
C VAL A 221 -15.15 -7.62 0.00
N GLU A 222 -15.98 -6.69 -0.47
CA GLU A 222 -17.42 -6.92 -0.60
C GLU A 222 -17.74 -8.05 -1.58
N SER A 223 -17.07 -8.08 -2.73
CA SER A 223 -17.25 -9.09 -3.77
C SER A 223 -16.83 -10.48 -3.29
N LEU A 224 -15.66 -10.60 -2.65
CA LEU A 224 -15.21 -11.86 -2.06
C LEU A 224 -16.18 -12.38 -1.00
N ARG A 225 -16.70 -11.49 -0.16
CA ARG A 225 -17.67 -11.84 0.89
C ARG A 225 -18.99 -12.32 0.33
N LYS A 226 -19.51 -11.71 -0.75
CA LYS A 226 -20.72 -12.16 -1.45
C LYS A 226 -20.60 -13.59 -2.00
N GLU A 227 -19.39 -13.94 -2.47
CA GLU A 227 -19.09 -15.29 -2.97
C GLU A 227 -18.72 -16.28 -1.86
N GLY A 228 -18.70 -15.84 -0.60
CA GLY A 228 -18.30 -16.66 0.55
C GLY A 228 -16.82 -17.06 0.51
N ILE A 229 -15.96 -16.22 -0.08
CA ILE A 229 -14.53 -16.42 -0.17
C ILE A 229 -13.87 -15.65 0.98
N VAL A 230 -13.12 -16.35 1.82
CA VAL A 230 -12.23 -15.76 2.82
C VAL A 230 -10.80 -16.11 2.40
N PRO A 231 -9.96 -15.11 2.05
CA PRO A 231 -8.57 -15.33 1.72
C PRO A 231 -7.80 -16.04 2.84
N THR A 232 -6.92 -16.96 2.49
CA THR A 232 -6.04 -17.64 3.45
C THR A 232 -4.95 -16.73 3.98
N SER A 233 -4.46 -15.80 3.13
CA SER A 233 -3.67 -14.63 3.53
C SER A 233 -4.01 -13.43 2.64
N MET A 234 -3.76 -12.21 3.14
CA MET A 234 -4.01 -10.98 2.38
C MET A 234 -3.10 -9.85 2.87
N ILE A 235 -2.77 -8.94 1.96
CA ILE A 235 -1.99 -7.71 2.16
C ILE A 235 -2.34 -6.73 1.03
N ASP A 236 -2.24 -5.43 1.25
CA ASP A 236 -2.32 -4.46 0.16
C ASP A 236 -0.94 -4.14 -0.45
N ILE A 237 -0.92 -3.61 -1.67
CA ILE A 237 0.32 -3.27 -2.39
C ILE A 237 0.68 -1.80 -2.14
N THR A 238 1.60 -1.57 -1.20
CA THR A 238 2.10 -0.25 -0.82
C THR A 238 3.57 -0.04 -1.15
N ASP A 239 4.41 -1.06 -1.04
CA ASP A 239 5.86 -1.00 -1.32
C ASP A 239 6.25 -1.64 -2.66
N GLY A 240 5.31 -2.35 -3.28
CA GLY A 240 5.46 -3.07 -4.54
C GLY A 240 5.37 -4.59 -4.36
N LEU A 241 4.95 -5.28 -5.40
CA LEU A 241 4.62 -6.70 -5.37
C LEU A 241 5.70 -7.58 -4.71
N ALA A 242 6.98 -7.27 -4.93
CA ALA A 242 8.07 -8.08 -4.39
C ALA A 242 8.10 -8.04 -2.85
N SER A 243 7.89 -6.85 -2.26
CA SER A 243 7.81 -6.67 -0.80
C SER A 243 6.68 -7.48 -0.20
N GLU A 244 5.48 -7.33 -0.73
CA GLU A 244 4.27 -7.94 -0.18
C GLU A 244 4.27 -9.45 -0.32
N VAL A 245 4.77 -9.99 -1.43
CA VAL A 245 4.97 -11.44 -1.58
C VAL A 245 5.94 -11.96 -0.51
N LEU A 246 7.05 -11.25 -0.28
CA LEU A 246 8.04 -11.63 0.74
C LEU A 246 7.44 -11.55 2.16
N GLN A 247 6.57 -10.56 2.45
CA GLN A 247 5.88 -10.46 3.74
C GLN A 247 4.90 -11.62 3.96
N ILE A 248 4.10 -11.98 2.95
CA ILE A 248 3.24 -13.17 3.03
C ILE A 248 4.09 -14.43 3.27
N CYS A 249 5.18 -14.61 2.51
CA CYS A 249 6.06 -15.76 2.67
C CYS A 249 6.69 -15.83 4.07
N LYS A 250 7.17 -14.71 4.60
CA LYS A 250 7.73 -14.59 5.96
C LYS A 250 6.70 -14.96 7.02
N SER A 251 5.50 -14.36 6.94
CA SER A 251 4.44 -14.51 7.92
C SER A 251 3.80 -15.90 7.90
N SER A 252 3.73 -16.52 6.70
CA SER A 252 3.13 -17.84 6.48
C SER A 252 4.15 -19.00 6.49
N LYS A 253 5.45 -18.70 6.55
CA LYS A 253 6.55 -19.71 6.46
C LYS A 253 6.43 -20.56 5.20
N CYS A 254 6.36 -19.92 4.05
CA CYS A 254 6.19 -20.57 2.75
C CYS A 254 7.08 -19.91 1.69
N GLY A 255 7.13 -20.50 0.50
CA GLY A 255 7.70 -19.90 -0.70
C GLY A 255 6.61 -19.46 -1.67
N ALA A 256 7.00 -18.78 -2.75
CA ALA A 256 6.08 -18.33 -3.78
C ALA A 256 6.68 -18.43 -5.19
N ARG A 257 5.83 -18.63 -6.18
CA ARG A 257 6.16 -18.52 -7.60
C ARG A 257 5.21 -17.52 -8.24
N ILE A 258 5.75 -16.39 -8.72
CA ILE A 258 5.02 -15.37 -9.47
C ILE A 258 5.38 -15.53 -10.93
N TYR A 259 4.40 -15.61 -11.82
CA TYR A 259 4.61 -15.73 -13.26
C TYR A 259 4.66 -14.37 -13.92
N LEU A 260 5.80 -14.01 -14.52
CA LEU A 260 6.01 -12.73 -15.18
C LEU A 260 4.93 -12.42 -16.23
N GLU A 261 4.58 -13.40 -17.05
CA GLU A 261 3.58 -13.26 -18.12
C GLU A 261 2.14 -13.08 -17.62
N ARG A 262 1.89 -13.28 -16.30
CA ARG A 262 0.59 -13.09 -15.66
C ARG A 262 0.50 -11.84 -14.81
N MET A 263 1.57 -11.06 -14.75
CA MET A 263 1.54 -9.79 -14.02
C MET A 263 0.68 -8.77 -14.78
N PRO A 264 -0.37 -8.22 -14.17
CA PRO A 264 -1.24 -7.27 -14.83
C PRO A 264 -0.57 -5.89 -14.91
N LEU A 265 -0.09 -5.54 -16.09
CA LEU A 265 0.48 -4.24 -16.43
C LEU A 265 -0.45 -3.51 -17.39
N ALA A 266 -0.85 -2.29 -17.04
CA ALA A 266 -1.64 -1.46 -17.96
C ALA A 266 -0.77 -1.00 -19.14
N LYS A 267 -1.37 -0.90 -20.34
CA LYS A 267 -0.68 -0.42 -21.55
C LYS A 267 -0.06 0.96 -21.34
N GLN A 268 -0.75 1.84 -20.61
CA GLN A 268 -0.25 3.18 -20.30
C GLN A 268 1.01 3.12 -19.41
N THR A 269 1.04 2.20 -18.44
CA THR A 269 2.21 1.97 -17.59
C THR A 269 3.42 1.54 -18.43
N THR A 270 3.22 0.53 -19.27
CA THR A 270 4.28 0.02 -20.16
C THR A 270 4.78 1.11 -21.12
N ALA A 271 3.85 1.84 -21.77
CA ALA A 271 4.20 2.89 -22.73
C ALA A 271 5.05 4.01 -22.11
N LEU A 272 4.66 4.53 -20.93
CA LEU A 272 5.45 5.56 -20.25
C LEU A 272 6.77 5.00 -19.71
N ALA A 273 6.79 3.77 -19.23
CA ALA A 273 8.01 3.13 -18.76
C ALA A 273 9.05 3.01 -19.90
N GLU A 274 8.62 2.57 -21.09
CA GLU A 274 9.46 2.53 -22.30
C GLU A 274 9.95 3.93 -22.69
N GLU A 275 9.06 4.94 -22.72
CA GLU A 275 9.41 6.33 -23.00
C GLU A 275 10.48 6.87 -22.05
N MET A 276 10.40 6.51 -20.77
CA MET A 276 11.34 6.94 -19.72
C MET A 276 12.55 6.02 -19.56
N ASN A 277 12.66 4.97 -20.38
CA ASN A 277 13.70 3.94 -20.30
C ASN A 277 13.74 3.27 -18.91
N ILE A 278 12.56 2.98 -18.35
CA ILE A 278 12.33 2.26 -17.10
C ILE A 278 11.77 0.88 -17.47
N ASP A 279 12.25 -0.17 -16.82
CA ASP A 279 11.64 -1.50 -16.96
C ASP A 279 10.26 -1.53 -16.26
N PRO A 280 9.14 -1.77 -16.98
CA PRO A 280 7.81 -1.81 -16.39
C PRO A 280 7.65 -2.93 -15.35
N VAL A 281 8.42 -4.00 -15.45
CA VAL A 281 8.44 -5.08 -14.45
C VAL A 281 9.02 -4.59 -13.13
N ILE A 282 10.09 -3.78 -13.18
CA ILE A 282 10.67 -3.17 -11.97
C ILE A 282 9.68 -2.18 -11.36
N ALA A 283 8.94 -1.41 -12.17
CA ALA A 283 7.90 -0.51 -11.67
C ALA A 283 6.81 -1.28 -10.91
N ALA A 284 6.38 -2.44 -11.39
CA ALA A 284 5.39 -3.28 -10.73
C ALA A 284 5.92 -3.98 -9.46
N LEU A 285 7.17 -4.46 -9.51
CA LEU A 285 7.76 -5.20 -8.39
C LEU A 285 8.16 -4.30 -7.22
N ASN A 286 8.58 -3.05 -7.49
CA ASN A 286 9.20 -2.17 -6.49
C ASN A 286 8.65 -0.72 -6.50
N GLY A 287 7.62 -0.43 -7.27
CA GLY A 287 7.09 0.93 -7.41
C GLY A 287 6.23 1.38 -6.24
N GLY A 288 5.34 0.50 -5.81
CA GLY A 288 4.44 0.73 -4.68
C GLY A 288 3.29 1.72 -4.94
N GLU A 289 2.57 1.99 -3.86
CA GLU A 289 1.41 2.90 -3.79
C GLU A 289 0.27 2.57 -4.78
N ASP A 290 0.14 1.30 -5.19
CA ASP A 290 -0.94 0.85 -6.06
C ASP A 290 -2.25 0.60 -5.30
N TYR A 291 -2.18 0.31 -3.99
CA TYR A 291 -3.33 0.02 -3.09
C TYR A 291 -4.25 -1.08 -3.60
N GLU A 292 -3.70 -1.98 -4.41
CA GLU A 292 -4.36 -3.20 -4.83
C GLU A 292 -4.20 -4.28 -3.75
N LEU A 293 -5.05 -5.32 -3.80
CA LEU A 293 -4.96 -6.44 -2.84
C LEU A 293 -4.21 -7.61 -3.45
N LEU A 294 -3.20 -8.09 -2.74
CA LEU A 294 -2.55 -9.36 -2.95
C LEU A 294 -3.08 -10.35 -1.91
N PHE A 295 -3.60 -11.49 -2.36
CA PHE A 295 -4.16 -12.47 -1.44
C PHE A 295 -4.00 -13.89 -1.95
N THR A 296 -4.17 -14.85 -1.04
CA THR A 296 -4.10 -16.27 -1.39
C THR A 296 -5.43 -16.97 -1.11
N VAL A 297 -5.74 -17.95 -1.96
CA VAL A 297 -6.93 -18.80 -1.81
C VAL A 297 -6.59 -20.24 -2.16
N PRO A 298 -7.28 -21.24 -1.56
CA PRO A 298 -7.15 -22.64 -1.96
C PRO A 298 -7.46 -22.86 -3.43
N LEU A 299 -6.75 -23.82 -4.06
CA LEU A 299 -6.89 -24.14 -5.49
C LEU A 299 -8.34 -24.44 -5.91
N GLU A 300 -9.12 -25.01 -5.02
CA GLU A 300 -10.53 -25.36 -5.22
C GLU A 300 -11.43 -24.14 -5.51
N LEU A 301 -10.99 -22.95 -5.08
CA LEU A 301 -11.72 -21.69 -5.31
C LEU A 301 -11.40 -21.05 -6.67
N ARG A 302 -10.51 -21.65 -7.48
CA ARG A 302 -10.06 -21.10 -8.76
C ARG A 302 -11.21 -20.64 -9.66
N GLU A 303 -12.22 -21.47 -9.84
CA GLU A 303 -13.36 -21.14 -10.73
C GLU A 303 -14.14 -19.92 -10.19
N LYS A 304 -14.34 -19.83 -8.88
CA LYS A 304 -15.01 -18.68 -8.27
C LYS A 304 -14.21 -17.39 -8.48
N ILE A 305 -12.89 -17.43 -8.30
CA ILE A 305 -12.01 -16.27 -8.54
C ILE A 305 -12.05 -15.83 -9.99
N VAL A 306 -11.94 -16.77 -10.93
CA VAL A 306 -12.01 -16.46 -12.38
C VAL A 306 -13.37 -15.85 -12.76
N ASN A 307 -14.46 -16.33 -12.17
CA ASN A 307 -15.82 -15.83 -12.46
C ASN A 307 -16.06 -14.40 -11.94
N LEU A 308 -15.29 -13.91 -10.97
CA LEU A 308 -15.34 -12.50 -10.55
C LEU A 308 -14.84 -11.54 -11.64
N GLY A 309 -13.98 -12.00 -12.56
CA GLY A 309 -13.58 -11.27 -13.77
C GLY A 309 -12.69 -10.02 -13.54
N CYS A 310 -12.32 -9.74 -12.30
CA CYS A 310 -11.56 -8.54 -11.92
C CYS A 310 -10.35 -8.87 -11.02
N ILE A 311 -9.97 -10.15 -10.97
CA ILE A 311 -8.85 -10.67 -10.16
C ILE A 311 -7.97 -11.54 -11.05
N ASP A 312 -6.69 -11.25 -11.06
CA ASP A 312 -5.70 -12.03 -11.80
C ASP A 312 -5.05 -13.07 -10.88
N ILE A 313 -4.92 -14.30 -11.38
CA ILE A 313 -4.14 -15.35 -10.72
C ILE A 313 -2.72 -15.26 -11.26
N ILE A 314 -1.83 -14.68 -10.46
CA ILE A 314 -0.46 -14.35 -10.87
C ILE A 314 0.58 -15.41 -10.46
N GLY A 315 0.22 -16.36 -9.60
CA GLY A 315 1.17 -17.31 -9.08
C GLY A 315 0.55 -18.36 -8.16
N HIS A 316 1.41 -19.01 -7.40
CA HIS A 316 1.01 -19.97 -6.37
C HIS A 316 2.02 -20.04 -5.23
N ILE A 317 1.56 -20.50 -4.08
CA ILE A 317 2.37 -20.72 -2.87
C ILE A 317 3.08 -22.09 -2.97
N THR A 318 4.32 -22.12 -2.53
CA THR A 318 5.20 -23.30 -2.54
C THR A 318 5.78 -23.56 -1.14
N ALA A 319 6.50 -24.66 -0.99
CA ALA A 319 7.23 -24.97 0.25
C ALA A 319 8.26 -23.86 0.59
N GLU A 320 8.45 -23.55 1.87
CA GLU A 320 9.38 -22.53 2.37
C GLU A 320 10.80 -22.69 1.80
N SER A 321 11.26 -23.95 1.69
CA SER A 321 12.60 -24.28 1.18
C SER A 321 12.88 -23.81 -0.24
N THR A 322 11.84 -23.50 -1.02
CA THR A 322 12.00 -23.05 -2.41
C THR A 322 12.16 -21.52 -2.54
N GLY A 323 11.92 -20.77 -1.45
CA GLY A 323 11.94 -19.31 -1.45
C GLY A 323 10.89 -18.68 -2.35
N ALA A 324 10.93 -17.36 -2.48
CA ALA A 324 10.05 -16.59 -3.36
C ALA A 324 10.78 -16.17 -4.64
N ALA A 325 10.19 -16.44 -5.80
CA ALA A 325 10.81 -16.15 -7.09
C ALA A 325 9.81 -15.75 -8.16
N LEU A 326 10.28 -14.89 -9.09
CA LEU A 326 9.64 -14.61 -10.36
C LEU A 326 10.02 -15.71 -11.37
N VAL A 327 9.04 -16.24 -12.08
CA VAL A 327 9.20 -17.22 -13.14
C VAL A 327 9.06 -16.54 -14.48
N THR A 328 10.10 -16.60 -15.29
CA THR A 328 10.12 -16.04 -16.64
C THR A 328 9.49 -16.99 -17.67
N PRO A 329 9.11 -16.53 -18.89
CA PRO A 329 8.46 -17.36 -19.90
C PRO A 329 9.28 -18.57 -20.36
N ASP A 330 10.62 -18.51 -20.27
CA ASP A 330 11.52 -19.62 -20.55
C ASP A 330 11.64 -20.65 -19.40
N GLY A 331 10.89 -20.40 -18.28
CA GLY A 331 10.91 -21.26 -17.10
C GLY A 331 12.06 -20.98 -16.12
N SER A 332 12.92 -20.00 -16.40
CA SER A 332 13.93 -19.57 -15.45
C SER A 332 13.31 -18.92 -14.22
N THR A 333 14.02 -18.95 -13.08
CA THR A 333 13.56 -18.35 -11.83
C THR A 333 14.54 -17.29 -11.35
N ILE A 334 13.98 -16.12 -10.98
CA ILE A 334 14.74 -14.99 -10.42
C ILE A 334 14.23 -14.78 -9.00
N ALA A 335 15.11 -14.86 -7.99
CA ALA A 335 14.72 -14.61 -6.61
C ALA A 335 14.12 -13.20 -6.46
N LEU A 336 12.97 -13.09 -5.79
CA LEU A 336 12.36 -11.79 -5.50
C LEU A 336 13.23 -11.05 -4.49
N GLN A 337 13.44 -9.76 -4.76
CA GLN A 337 14.15 -8.83 -3.88
C GLN A 337 13.32 -7.56 -3.74
N ALA A 338 12.94 -7.23 -2.52
CA ALA A 338 12.32 -5.95 -2.20
C ALA A 338 13.42 -4.91 -2.07
N GLN A 339 13.25 -3.74 -2.69
CA GLN A 339 14.21 -2.65 -2.54
C GLN A 339 14.07 -1.94 -1.19
N GLY A 340 12.96 -2.11 -0.47
CA GLY A 340 12.70 -1.55 0.85
C GLY A 340 12.93 -0.04 0.95
N PHE A 341 12.41 0.61 1.99
CA PHE A 341 12.74 1.99 2.31
C PHE A 341 14.23 2.10 2.71
N THR A 342 15.04 2.62 1.81
CA THR A 342 16.39 3.07 2.15
C THR A 342 16.29 4.57 2.43
N PRO A 343 16.51 5.05 3.67
CA PRO A 343 16.56 6.47 3.94
C PRO A 343 17.58 7.09 2.97
N LYS A 344 17.15 8.05 2.15
CA LYS A 344 18.08 8.81 1.32
C LYS A 344 19.07 9.46 2.26
N THR A 345 20.28 8.93 2.35
CA THR A 345 21.39 9.66 2.97
C THR A 345 21.52 10.95 2.19
N ALA A 346 21.29 12.08 2.87
CA ALA A 346 21.57 13.39 2.28
C ALA A 346 23.01 13.33 1.78
N LYS A 347 23.20 13.27 0.45
CA LYS A 347 24.50 13.52 -0.14
C LYS A 347 24.78 14.98 0.17
N THR A 348 25.66 15.22 1.13
CA THR A 348 26.40 16.48 1.25
C THR A 348 27.17 16.66 -0.06
N GLU A 349 26.66 17.52 -0.95
CA GLU A 349 27.46 18.27 -1.90
C GLU A 349 27.69 19.67 -1.39
#